data_2ed9c3783197cffb8cfe86df656f98ae
#
_entry.id   2ed9c3783197cffb8cfe86df656f98ae
#
_cell.length_a   1.000
_cell.length_b   1.000
_cell.length_c   1.000
_cell.angle_alpha   90.00
_cell.angle_beta   90.00
_cell.angle_gamma   90.00
#
_symmetry.space_group_name_H-M   'P 1'
#
loop_
_entity.id
_entity.type
_entity.pdbx_description
1 polymer ?
#
loop_
_entity_poly.entity_id
_entity_poly.type
_entity_poly.pdbx_seq_one_letter_code
_entity_poly.pdbx_strand_id
1 'polypeptide(L)'
;MESIGDAVGVVIPGASADVAVTGISLNSRTVEPGDLYVALPGAVRHGADFAAQAIEAGAAAVLTDDAGARLLALSSDTSVPVLVVDAPRNVVGPLSAMIYRSGQDTAPQLFGVTGTNGKTTTTYFITSLLRSLGKRTGLIGTIEILAGGDPIPSLLTTPESPEVHGLLALMREKELDAAAMEVSSHAISYQRVDGVLFDVAGFTNLTQDHLDLHHTMDDYFATKAELFTPARARKAVVTVDDEWGRRLAGSAGVPVTTLSTSRANPADWTVTETVPRGLGTEFTLSGPGGTVLAVHTGLPGSFNVANAALAVVMVLAGGVDAATLQAALDAGDPFTVAVPGRMQLVCERPAAVVDFAHNTDALARALEAVRSPEPDSRLIVVFGATGQRDQGKRPAMGAIAARLADTVIITDDDPHDEDAAAIRADVLAGAREAQEREELPCTVLEVFPRDAAIQRAVELARPHDTILVAGRGHEVWQEVKGVNLALDDRVELRSALTARGFNVLQDDRIES
;
A
#
# COMPACT_ATOMS: atom_id res chain seq x y z
N MET A 1 -22.73 -5.57 -26.38
CA MET A 1 -22.86 -4.09 -26.39
C MET A 1 -24.20 -3.61 -25.80
N GLU A 2 -25.32 -4.28 -26.08
CA GLU A 2 -26.63 -3.86 -25.54
C GLU A 2 -26.61 -3.68 -24.00
N SER A 3 -26.16 -4.70 -23.27
CA SER A 3 -26.04 -4.64 -21.80
C SER A 3 -25.11 -3.51 -21.30
N ILE A 4 -24.07 -3.16 -22.08
CA ILE A 4 -23.19 -2.02 -21.75
C ILE A 4 -23.94 -0.71 -21.98
N GLY A 5 -24.65 -0.59 -23.11
CA GLY A 5 -25.47 0.57 -23.38
C GLY A 5 -26.53 0.81 -22.29
N ASP A 6 -27.22 -0.25 -21.88
CA ASP A 6 -28.22 -0.18 -20.79
C ASP A 6 -27.58 0.27 -19.47
N ALA A 7 -26.38 -0.26 -19.13
CA ALA A 7 -25.68 0.08 -17.92
C ALA A 7 -25.25 1.55 -17.85
N VAL A 8 -24.97 2.17 -19.01
CA VAL A 8 -24.53 3.57 -19.09
C VAL A 8 -25.60 4.53 -19.59
N GLY A 9 -26.81 4.02 -19.86
CA GLY A 9 -27.96 4.82 -20.35
C GLY A 9 -27.80 5.30 -21.78
N VAL A 10 -27.04 4.59 -22.61
CA VAL A 10 -26.80 4.91 -24.03
C VAL A 10 -27.49 3.91 -24.92
N VAL A 11 -28.33 4.39 -25.84
CA VAL A 11 -28.97 3.52 -26.85
C VAL A 11 -27.99 3.10 -27.92
N ILE A 12 -27.79 1.80 -28.06
CA ILE A 12 -26.89 1.23 -29.08
C ILE A 12 -27.69 0.95 -30.37
N PRO A 13 -27.30 1.50 -31.52
CA PRO A 13 -28.00 1.22 -32.79
C PRO A 13 -27.87 -0.27 -33.21
N GLY A 14 -28.97 -0.85 -33.69
CA GLY A 14 -29.20 -2.23 -34.17
C GLY A 14 -27.97 -3.10 -34.43
N ALA A 15 -27.24 -2.89 -35.53
CA ALA A 15 -26.12 -3.73 -35.91
C ALA A 15 -24.93 -3.68 -34.90
N SER A 16 -24.83 -2.66 -34.07
CA SER A 16 -23.77 -2.54 -33.07
C SER A 16 -24.15 -3.21 -31.72
N ALA A 17 -25.44 -3.55 -31.53
CA ALA A 17 -25.92 -4.21 -30.30
C ALA A 17 -25.32 -5.62 -30.12
N ASP A 18 -25.06 -6.32 -31.23
CA ASP A 18 -24.55 -7.71 -31.25
C ASP A 18 -23.01 -7.81 -31.04
N VAL A 19 -22.30 -6.67 -31.00
CA VAL A 19 -20.83 -6.66 -30.76
C VAL A 19 -20.56 -7.23 -29.37
N ALA A 20 -19.74 -8.29 -29.33
CA ALA A 20 -19.30 -8.86 -28.06
C ALA A 20 -18.13 -8.03 -27.49
N VAL A 21 -18.24 -7.70 -26.20
CA VAL A 21 -17.15 -7.09 -25.42
C VAL A 21 -16.70 -8.08 -24.37
N THR A 22 -15.40 -8.40 -24.37
CA THR A 22 -14.81 -9.44 -23.53
C THR A 22 -13.86 -8.89 -22.45
N GLY A 23 -13.43 -7.64 -22.61
CA GLY A 23 -12.57 -6.95 -21.68
C GLY A 23 -12.79 -5.44 -21.71
N ILE A 24 -12.03 -4.69 -20.91
CA ILE A 24 -12.07 -3.24 -20.83
C ILE A 24 -10.67 -2.70 -20.52
N SER A 25 -10.23 -1.66 -21.23
CA SER A 25 -8.93 -1.05 -21.05
C SER A 25 -8.98 0.48 -21.03
N LEU A 26 -8.15 1.10 -20.19
CA LEU A 26 -7.91 2.55 -20.14
C LEU A 26 -6.65 2.97 -20.89
N ASN A 27 -5.84 2.01 -21.33
CA ASN A 27 -4.55 2.25 -21.97
C ASN A 27 -4.53 1.64 -23.38
N SER A 28 -4.43 2.49 -24.41
CA SER A 28 -4.39 2.06 -25.81
C SER A 28 -3.28 1.07 -26.17
N ARG A 29 -2.24 0.96 -25.32
CA ARG A 29 -1.10 0.04 -25.53
C ARG A 29 -1.35 -1.37 -25.01
N THR A 30 -2.35 -1.53 -24.12
CA THR A 30 -2.69 -2.81 -23.49
C THR A 30 -4.07 -3.30 -23.88
N VAL A 31 -4.68 -2.69 -24.92
CA VAL A 31 -5.93 -3.16 -25.50
C VAL A 31 -5.72 -4.53 -26.13
N GLU A 32 -6.62 -5.46 -25.82
CA GLU A 32 -6.71 -6.77 -26.46
C GLU A 32 -7.94 -6.86 -27.38
N PRO A 33 -7.94 -7.78 -28.36
CA PRO A 33 -9.09 -7.96 -29.24
C PRO A 33 -10.37 -8.27 -28.46
N GLY A 34 -11.40 -7.45 -28.68
CA GLY A 34 -12.69 -7.55 -27.96
C GLY A 34 -12.84 -6.60 -26.79
N ASP A 35 -11.84 -5.78 -26.45
CA ASP A 35 -11.93 -4.82 -25.36
C ASP A 35 -12.84 -3.64 -25.67
N LEU A 36 -13.50 -3.13 -24.65
CA LEU A 36 -14.01 -1.76 -24.60
C LEU A 36 -12.86 -0.81 -24.24
N TYR A 37 -12.43 0.01 -25.16
CA TYR A 37 -11.48 1.07 -24.86
C TYR A 37 -12.17 2.27 -24.24
N VAL A 38 -11.81 2.66 -23.02
CA VAL A 38 -12.36 3.84 -22.34
C VAL A 38 -11.38 5.00 -22.46
N ALA A 39 -11.71 5.92 -23.36
CA ALA A 39 -10.91 7.10 -23.66
C ALA A 39 -11.22 8.23 -22.69
N LEU A 40 -10.51 8.29 -21.57
CA LEU A 40 -10.70 9.29 -20.50
C LEU A 40 -10.02 10.62 -20.84
N PRO A 41 -10.56 11.75 -20.33
CA PRO A 41 -9.82 13.01 -20.31
C PRO A 41 -8.58 12.87 -19.42
N GLY A 42 -7.41 13.20 -19.94
CA GLY A 42 -6.13 13.21 -19.22
C GLY A 42 -5.63 14.62 -18.93
N ALA A 43 -4.66 14.78 -18.05
CA ALA A 43 -4.10 16.07 -17.66
C ALA A 43 -3.43 16.84 -18.82
N VAL A 44 -2.83 16.13 -19.79
CA VAL A 44 -2.10 16.73 -20.92
C VAL A 44 -2.79 16.42 -22.25
N ARG A 45 -3.28 15.22 -22.45
CA ARG A 45 -3.92 14.75 -23.67
C ARG A 45 -5.17 13.94 -23.35
N HIS A 46 -6.16 14.00 -24.23
CA HIS A 46 -7.35 13.18 -24.13
C HIS A 46 -7.08 11.75 -24.60
N GLY A 47 -7.67 10.74 -23.92
CA GLY A 47 -7.54 9.33 -24.34
C GLY A 47 -8.05 9.07 -25.75
N ALA A 48 -9.00 9.87 -26.24
CA ALA A 48 -9.51 9.80 -27.62
C ALA A 48 -8.43 10.04 -28.69
N ASP A 49 -7.35 10.76 -28.38
CA ASP A 49 -6.21 10.93 -29.29
C ASP A 49 -5.50 9.60 -29.62
N PHE A 50 -5.71 8.58 -28.78
CA PHE A 50 -5.11 7.26 -28.93
C PHE A 50 -6.11 6.19 -29.39
N ALA A 51 -7.35 6.57 -29.70
CA ALA A 51 -8.41 5.62 -30.04
C ALA A 51 -8.13 4.88 -31.35
N ALA A 52 -7.50 5.52 -32.34
CA ALA A 52 -7.08 4.84 -33.58
C ALA A 52 -6.12 3.66 -33.29
N GLN A 53 -5.14 3.85 -32.38
CA GLN A 53 -4.24 2.81 -31.93
C GLN A 53 -4.99 1.67 -31.19
N ALA A 54 -5.95 2.03 -30.33
CA ALA A 54 -6.78 1.06 -29.61
C ALA A 54 -7.65 0.22 -30.57
N ILE A 55 -8.23 0.85 -31.60
CA ILE A 55 -9.04 0.18 -32.62
C ILE A 55 -8.16 -0.75 -33.46
N GLU A 56 -6.98 -0.31 -33.87
CA GLU A 56 -6.01 -1.14 -34.58
C GLU A 56 -5.55 -2.36 -33.74
N ALA A 57 -5.44 -2.19 -32.42
CA ALA A 57 -5.14 -3.28 -31.47
C ALA A 57 -6.34 -4.25 -31.27
N GLY A 58 -7.54 -3.91 -31.76
CA GLY A 58 -8.72 -4.78 -31.73
C GLY A 58 -9.80 -4.36 -30.73
N ALA A 59 -9.81 -3.10 -30.29
CA ALA A 59 -10.93 -2.62 -29.47
C ALA A 59 -12.26 -2.82 -30.21
N ALA A 60 -13.22 -3.47 -29.54
CA ALA A 60 -14.53 -3.75 -30.10
C ALA A 60 -15.46 -2.52 -30.04
N ALA A 61 -15.19 -1.56 -29.16
CA ALA A 61 -15.92 -0.32 -29.01
C ALA A 61 -15.06 0.72 -28.27
N VAL A 62 -15.45 1.99 -28.38
CA VAL A 62 -14.85 3.12 -27.61
C VAL A 62 -15.92 3.74 -26.74
N LEU A 63 -15.60 4.02 -25.47
CA LEU A 63 -16.42 4.83 -24.57
C LEU A 63 -15.66 6.12 -24.24
N THR A 64 -16.33 7.28 -24.31
CA THR A 64 -15.68 8.57 -24.07
C THR A 64 -16.72 9.61 -23.66
N ASP A 65 -16.27 10.85 -23.43
CA ASP A 65 -17.13 12.02 -23.23
C ASP A 65 -17.38 12.79 -24.54
N ASP A 66 -18.15 13.87 -24.47
CA ASP A 66 -18.45 14.74 -25.60
C ASP A 66 -17.20 15.35 -26.26
N ALA A 67 -16.15 15.64 -25.46
CA ALA A 67 -14.91 16.20 -25.99
C ALA A 67 -14.15 15.13 -26.80
N GLY A 68 -14.06 13.92 -26.26
CA GLY A 68 -13.47 12.78 -26.95
C GLY A 68 -14.23 12.39 -28.21
N ALA A 69 -15.58 12.40 -28.17
CA ALA A 69 -16.41 12.13 -29.36
C ALA A 69 -16.14 13.12 -30.50
N ARG A 70 -15.95 14.41 -30.19
CA ARG A 70 -15.55 15.43 -31.19
C ARG A 70 -14.17 15.16 -31.76
N LEU A 71 -13.20 14.73 -30.94
CA LEU A 71 -11.87 14.37 -31.44
C LEU A 71 -11.93 13.18 -32.39
N LEU A 72 -12.74 12.15 -32.04
CA LEU A 72 -12.95 10.98 -32.89
C LEU A 72 -13.63 11.33 -34.23
N ALA A 73 -14.59 12.23 -34.22
CA ALA A 73 -15.28 12.68 -35.43
C ALA A 73 -14.37 13.44 -36.42
N LEU A 74 -13.27 14.02 -35.95
CA LEU A 74 -12.26 14.69 -36.77
C LEU A 74 -11.26 13.69 -37.39
N SER A 75 -11.06 12.53 -36.77
CA SER A 75 -10.28 11.44 -37.32
C SER A 75 -11.22 10.52 -38.12
N SER A 76 -11.20 10.60 -39.41
CA SER A 76 -12.18 10.10 -40.39
C SER A 76 -12.47 8.58 -40.46
N ASP A 77 -12.15 7.79 -39.42
CA ASP A 77 -12.38 6.35 -39.44
C ASP A 77 -12.62 5.71 -38.07
N THR A 78 -13.85 5.86 -37.55
CA THR A 78 -14.32 5.05 -36.42
C THR A 78 -15.11 3.85 -36.98
N SER A 79 -14.40 2.73 -37.21
CA SER A 79 -14.99 1.46 -37.68
C SER A 79 -15.74 0.71 -36.55
N VAL A 80 -15.70 1.19 -35.33
CA VAL A 80 -16.31 0.57 -34.13
C VAL A 80 -17.34 1.49 -33.47
N PRO A 81 -18.30 0.94 -32.71
CA PRO A 81 -19.27 1.75 -31.96
C PRO A 81 -18.58 2.68 -30.96
N VAL A 82 -19.10 3.93 -30.88
CA VAL A 82 -18.67 4.92 -29.88
C VAL A 82 -19.82 5.23 -28.95
N LEU A 83 -19.58 5.03 -27.65
CA LEU A 83 -20.50 5.39 -26.57
C LEU A 83 -20.05 6.70 -25.96
N VAL A 84 -20.99 7.63 -25.81
CA VAL A 84 -20.71 8.95 -25.24
C VAL A 84 -21.46 9.10 -23.92
N VAL A 85 -20.73 9.40 -22.84
CA VAL A 85 -21.27 9.61 -21.49
C VAL A 85 -20.63 10.85 -20.88
N ASP A 86 -21.36 11.57 -20.00
CA ASP A 86 -20.87 12.83 -19.42
C ASP A 86 -19.61 12.66 -18.57
N ALA A 87 -19.51 11.56 -17.82
CA ALA A 87 -18.42 11.30 -16.90
C ALA A 87 -17.93 9.84 -17.05
N PRO A 88 -17.09 9.57 -18.06
CA PRO A 88 -16.68 8.19 -18.37
C PRO A 88 -15.94 7.49 -17.22
N ARG A 89 -15.22 8.22 -16.37
CA ARG A 89 -14.56 7.64 -15.20
C ARG A 89 -15.56 6.96 -14.23
N ASN A 90 -16.75 7.53 -14.04
CA ASN A 90 -17.74 7.01 -13.09
C ASN A 90 -18.32 5.64 -13.49
N VAL A 91 -18.22 5.27 -14.75
CA VAL A 91 -18.78 4.02 -15.26
C VAL A 91 -17.74 2.92 -15.45
N VAL A 92 -16.44 3.24 -15.35
CA VAL A 92 -15.35 2.25 -15.55
C VAL A 92 -15.47 1.09 -14.56
N GLY A 93 -15.55 1.37 -13.26
CA GLY A 93 -15.64 0.34 -12.23
C GLY A 93 -16.87 -0.58 -12.38
N PRO A 94 -18.09 -0.02 -12.43
CA PRO A 94 -19.30 -0.80 -12.68
C PRO A 94 -19.26 -1.62 -13.98
N LEU A 95 -18.75 -1.06 -15.07
CA LEU A 95 -18.59 -1.80 -16.34
C LEU A 95 -17.55 -2.91 -16.21
N SER A 96 -16.43 -2.65 -15.56
CA SER A 96 -15.41 -3.68 -15.30
C SER A 96 -15.99 -4.82 -14.46
N ALA A 97 -16.72 -4.49 -13.39
CA ALA A 97 -17.40 -5.49 -12.56
C ALA A 97 -18.41 -6.37 -13.36
N MET A 98 -19.12 -5.74 -14.29
CA MET A 98 -20.08 -6.43 -15.16
C MET A 98 -19.37 -7.33 -16.18
N ILE A 99 -18.37 -6.82 -16.91
CA ILE A 99 -17.63 -7.54 -17.95
C ILE A 99 -16.90 -8.75 -17.35
N TYR A 100 -16.17 -8.55 -16.28
CA TYR A 100 -15.39 -9.59 -15.58
C TYR A 100 -16.21 -10.43 -14.60
N ARG A 101 -17.49 -10.05 -14.34
CA ARG A 101 -18.38 -10.73 -13.38
C ARG A 101 -17.74 -10.90 -12.00
N SER A 102 -17.01 -9.93 -11.55
CA SER A 102 -16.23 -10.01 -10.31
C SER A 102 -17.07 -9.88 -9.02
N GLY A 103 -18.32 -9.44 -9.10
CA GLY A 103 -19.27 -9.34 -7.97
C GLY A 103 -20.15 -10.58 -7.77
N GLN A 104 -19.83 -11.73 -8.38
CA GLN A 104 -20.63 -12.96 -8.24
C GLN A 104 -20.30 -13.71 -6.92
N ASP A 105 -21.25 -14.48 -6.40
CA ASP A 105 -21.14 -15.22 -5.12
C ASP A 105 -20.00 -16.26 -5.06
N THR A 106 -19.36 -16.57 -6.19
CA THR A 106 -18.19 -17.46 -6.29
C THR A 106 -16.85 -16.73 -6.25
N ALA A 107 -16.86 -15.42 -6.02
CA ALA A 107 -15.64 -14.64 -5.86
C ALA A 107 -14.90 -15.02 -4.55
N PRO A 108 -13.56 -14.85 -4.46
CA PRO A 108 -12.85 -15.03 -3.21
C PRO A 108 -13.36 -14.07 -2.14
N GLN A 109 -13.33 -14.48 -0.87
CA GLN A 109 -13.62 -13.57 0.24
C GLN A 109 -12.63 -12.42 0.26
N LEU A 110 -13.12 -11.17 0.24
CA LEU A 110 -12.27 -9.98 0.06
C LEU A 110 -12.05 -9.21 1.35
N PHE A 111 -10.78 -8.97 1.65
CA PHE A 111 -10.34 -8.14 2.77
C PHE A 111 -9.67 -6.87 2.22
N GLY A 112 -10.29 -5.70 2.42
CA GLY A 112 -9.74 -4.42 1.98
C GLY A 112 -9.10 -3.67 3.15
N VAL A 113 -7.87 -3.16 3.00
CA VAL A 113 -7.18 -2.41 4.07
C VAL A 113 -6.85 -1.00 3.61
N THR A 114 -7.32 0.00 4.35
CA THR A 114 -6.96 1.41 4.16
C THR A 114 -6.39 2.04 5.43
N GLY A 115 -5.79 3.21 5.28
CA GLY A 115 -5.15 4.02 6.30
C GLY A 115 -3.94 4.75 5.75
N THR A 116 -3.21 5.51 6.56
CA THR A 116 -1.96 6.13 6.12
C THR A 116 -0.85 5.10 6.11
N ASN A 117 -0.54 4.51 7.24
CA ASN A 117 0.55 3.55 7.44
C ASN A 117 -0.02 2.15 7.75
N GLY A 118 0.74 1.08 7.47
CA GLY A 118 0.41 -0.28 7.87
C GLY A 118 -0.40 -1.12 6.87
N LYS A 119 -0.91 -0.55 5.77
CA LYS A 119 -1.70 -1.28 4.75
C LYS A 119 -1.00 -2.54 4.25
N THR A 120 0.19 -2.39 3.72
CA THR A 120 1.00 -3.49 3.14
C THR A 120 1.25 -4.60 4.17
N THR A 121 1.75 -4.25 5.34
CA THR A 121 2.02 -5.24 6.40
C THR A 121 0.75 -5.98 6.82
N THR A 122 -0.37 -5.25 6.99
CA THR A 122 -1.65 -5.85 7.37
C THR A 122 -2.17 -6.81 6.30
N THR A 123 -2.08 -6.46 5.01
CA THR A 123 -2.52 -7.36 3.92
C THR A 123 -1.65 -8.60 3.81
N TYR A 124 -0.32 -8.47 4.01
CA TYR A 124 0.58 -9.63 4.12
C TYR A 124 0.23 -10.51 5.32
N PHE A 125 -0.05 -9.93 6.48
CA PHE A 125 -0.46 -10.66 7.67
C PHE A 125 -1.80 -11.39 7.49
N ILE A 126 -2.80 -10.74 6.88
CA ILE A 126 -4.07 -11.40 6.53
C ILE A 126 -3.81 -12.59 5.60
N THR A 127 -3.02 -12.40 4.55
CA THR A 127 -2.69 -13.43 3.58
C THR A 127 -1.97 -14.62 4.23
N SER A 128 -0.96 -14.36 5.07
CA SER A 128 -0.21 -15.38 5.79
C SER A 128 -1.08 -16.14 6.80
N LEU A 129 -1.92 -15.43 7.57
CA LEU A 129 -2.86 -16.04 8.52
C LEU A 129 -3.88 -16.94 7.80
N LEU A 130 -4.44 -16.48 6.68
CA LEU A 130 -5.38 -17.28 5.89
C LEU A 130 -4.70 -18.52 5.29
N ARG A 131 -3.43 -18.44 4.87
CA ARG A 131 -2.64 -19.61 4.44
C ARG A 131 -2.42 -20.59 5.58
N SER A 132 -2.12 -20.13 6.79
CA SER A 132 -2.00 -20.98 7.99
C SER A 132 -3.32 -21.68 8.34
N LEU A 133 -4.45 -21.12 7.90
CA LEU A 133 -5.79 -21.73 7.98
C LEU A 133 -6.09 -22.67 6.79
N GLY A 134 -5.11 -22.97 5.93
CA GLY A 134 -5.26 -23.85 4.76
C GLY A 134 -5.98 -23.22 3.58
N LYS A 135 -6.12 -21.88 3.52
CA LYS A 135 -6.79 -21.17 2.43
C LYS A 135 -5.83 -20.87 1.28
N ARG A 136 -6.31 -21.03 0.04
CA ARG A 136 -5.63 -20.49 -1.15
C ARG A 136 -5.92 -18.99 -1.23
N THR A 137 -4.87 -18.17 -1.26
CA THR A 137 -5.00 -16.74 -1.08
C THR A 137 -4.46 -15.94 -2.23
N GLY A 138 -5.11 -14.81 -2.52
CA GLY A 138 -4.62 -13.75 -3.38
C GLY A 138 -4.16 -12.53 -2.57
N LEU A 139 -3.35 -11.69 -3.21
CA LEU A 139 -2.90 -10.40 -2.68
C LEU A 139 -2.88 -9.37 -3.81
N ILE A 140 -3.39 -8.18 -3.54
CA ILE A 140 -3.24 -7.01 -4.42
C ILE A 140 -2.66 -5.88 -3.58
N GLY A 141 -1.42 -5.51 -3.83
CA GLY A 141 -0.73 -4.53 -3.00
C GLY A 141 0.42 -3.80 -3.67
N THR A 142 1.09 -2.97 -2.89
CA THR A 142 2.18 -2.09 -3.34
C THR A 142 3.38 -2.88 -3.87
N ILE A 143 3.71 -4.00 -3.26
CA ILE A 143 4.93 -4.76 -3.55
C ILE A 143 4.71 -5.68 -4.74
N GLU A 144 3.62 -6.44 -4.69
CA GLU A 144 3.32 -7.49 -5.67
C GLU A 144 1.82 -7.78 -5.71
N ILE A 145 1.42 -8.51 -6.74
CA ILE A 145 0.08 -9.07 -6.93
C ILE A 145 0.21 -10.58 -7.00
N LEU A 146 -0.52 -11.30 -6.14
CA LEU A 146 -0.61 -12.76 -6.14
C LEU A 146 -2.02 -13.17 -6.55
N ALA A 147 -2.15 -13.83 -7.70
CA ALA A 147 -3.44 -14.24 -8.24
C ALA A 147 -3.48 -15.73 -8.64
N GLY A 148 -2.82 -16.58 -7.85
CA GLY A 148 -2.80 -18.04 -8.05
C GLY A 148 -1.79 -18.53 -9.09
N GLY A 149 -0.74 -17.78 -9.31
CA GLY A 149 0.41 -18.08 -10.17
C GLY A 149 1.65 -17.36 -9.66
N ASP A 150 2.61 -17.15 -10.56
CA ASP A 150 3.81 -16.35 -10.27
C ASP A 150 3.45 -14.92 -9.85
N PRO A 151 4.24 -14.28 -8.97
CA PRO A 151 4.03 -12.91 -8.57
C PRO A 151 4.03 -11.96 -9.78
N ILE A 152 3.02 -11.12 -9.86
CA ILE A 152 2.91 -10.06 -10.88
C ILE A 152 3.46 -8.77 -10.26
N PRO A 153 4.41 -8.09 -10.91
CA PRO A 153 4.91 -6.79 -10.44
C PRO A 153 3.77 -5.77 -10.31
N SER A 154 3.69 -5.09 -9.18
CA SER A 154 2.73 -4.02 -8.97
C SER A 154 3.30 -2.68 -9.44
N LEU A 155 2.53 -1.93 -10.23
CA LEU A 155 2.88 -0.57 -10.64
C LEU A 155 2.23 0.49 -9.76
N LEU A 156 1.14 0.14 -9.09
CA LEU A 156 0.35 1.00 -8.23
C LEU A 156 -0.09 0.22 -6.99
N THR A 157 -0.11 0.85 -5.84
CA THR A 157 -0.63 0.24 -4.59
C THR A 157 -1.99 -0.41 -4.79
N THR A 158 -2.85 0.22 -5.57
CA THR A 158 -4.16 -0.29 -5.99
C THR A 158 -4.25 -0.02 -7.50
N PRO A 159 -4.33 -1.05 -8.34
CA PRO A 159 -4.42 -0.92 -9.80
C PRO A 159 -5.68 -0.18 -10.27
N GLU A 160 -5.79 0.13 -11.55
CA GLU A 160 -7.00 0.69 -12.15
C GLU A 160 -8.15 -0.34 -12.14
N SER A 161 -9.41 0.14 -12.17
CA SER A 161 -10.59 -0.74 -12.08
C SER A 161 -10.58 -1.92 -13.04
N PRO A 162 -10.22 -1.78 -14.34
CA PRO A 162 -10.15 -2.91 -15.24
C PRO A 162 -9.21 -4.01 -14.75
N GLU A 163 -8.05 -3.63 -14.26
CA GLU A 163 -7.05 -4.56 -13.73
C GLU A 163 -7.53 -5.21 -12.43
N VAL A 164 -8.10 -4.43 -11.50
CA VAL A 164 -8.65 -4.97 -10.23
C VAL A 164 -9.72 -6.02 -10.53
N HIS A 165 -10.70 -5.72 -11.39
CA HIS A 165 -11.77 -6.65 -11.70
C HIS A 165 -11.31 -7.86 -12.52
N GLY A 166 -10.33 -7.67 -13.42
CA GLY A 166 -9.65 -8.76 -14.13
C GLY A 166 -8.91 -9.71 -13.19
N LEU A 167 -8.18 -9.16 -12.19
CA LEU A 167 -7.49 -9.96 -11.17
C LEU A 167 -8.48 -10.73 -10.29
N LEU A 168 -9.58 -10.12 -9.88
CA LEU A 168 -10.62 -10.81 -9.11
C LEU A 168 -11.26 -11.96 -9.92
N ALA A 169 -11.48 -11.77 -11.23
CA ALA A 169 -11.95 -12.83 -12.11
C ALA A 169 -10.92 -13.96 -12.24
N LEU A 170 -9.64 -13.64 -12.41
CA LEU A 170 -8.54 -14.61 -12.44
C LEU A 170 -8.45 -15.40 -11.13
N MET A 171 -8.54 -14.73 -9.97
CA MET A 171 -8.55 -15.39 -8.66
C MET A 171 -9.73 -16.36 -8.51
N ARG A 172 -10.92 -15.99 -9.01
CA ARG A 172 -12.08 -16.87 -9.06
C ARG A 172 -11.84 -18.09 -9.96
N GLU A 173 -11.28 -17.90 -11.16
CA GLU A 173 -10.95 -18.98 -12.10
C GLU A 173 -9.89 -19.94 -11.55
N LYS A 174 -8.96 -19.40 -10.75
CA LYS A 174 -7.96 -20.18 -9.99
C LYS A 174 -8.53 -20.76 -8.70
N GLU A 175 -9.81 -20.53 -8.42
CA GLU A 175 -10.52 -21.00 -7.23
C GLU A 175 -9.81 -20.60 -5.92
N LEU A 176 -9.33 -19.35 -5.80
CA LEU A 176 -8.80 -18.85 -4.55
C LEU A 176 -9.92 -18.65 -3.54
N ASP A 177 -9.67 -19.00 -2.28
CA ASP A 177 -10.65 -18.92 -1.21
C ASP A 177 -10.83 -17.49 -0.69
N ALA A 178 -9.75 -16.73 -0.66
CA ALA A 178 -9.75 -15.35 -0.12
C ALA A 178 -8.67 -14.49 -0.79
N ALA A 179 -8.85 -13.17 -0.70
CA ALA A 179 -7.84 -12.22 -1.13
C ALA A 179 -7.78 -10.98 -0.22
N ALA A 180 -6.57 -10.47 0.02
CA ALA A 180 -6.34 -9.21 0.69
C ALA A 180 -5.94 -8.14 -0.32
N MET A 181 -6.47 -6.91 -0.17
CA MET A 181 -6.16 -5.79 -1.06
C MET A 181 -5.85 -4.52 -0.28
N GLU A 182 -4.76 -3.85 -0.66
CA GLU A 182 -4.49 -2.49 -0.21
C GLU A 182 -5.40 -1.52 -0.96
N VAL A 183 -6.10 -0.66 -0.21
CA VAL A 183 -6.96 0.39 -0.75
C VAL A 183 -6.41 1.75 -0.40
N SER A 184 -5.70 2.38 -1.33
CA SER A 184 -5.13 3.70 -1.15
C SER A 184 -6.20 4.79 -1.27
N SER A 185 -5.98 5.97 -0.69
CA SER A 185 -6.89 7.12 -0.87
C SER A 185 -6.96 7.58 -2.33
N HIS A 186 -5.84 7.51 -3.06
CA HIS A 186 -5.81 7.75 -4.50
C HIS A 186 -6.75 6.79 -5.25
N ALA A 187 -6.76 5.51 -4.86
CA ALA A 187 -7.64 4.53 -5.50
C ALA A 187 -9.13 4.86 -5.28
N ILE A 188 -9.48 5.34 -4.10
CA ILE A 188 -10.85 5.79 -3.81
C ILE A 188 -11.18 7.05 -4.61
N SER A 189 -10.34 8.09 -4.54
CA SER A 189 -10.54 9.36 -5.28
C SER A 189 -10.61 9.16 -6.80
N TYR A 190 -9.80 8.25 -7.35
CA TYR A 190 -9.81 7.93 -8.77
C TYR A 190 -10.73 6.76 -9.13
N GLN A 191 -11.63 6.36 -8.23
CA GLN A 191 -12.67 5.34 -8.46
C GLN A 191 -12.12 3.97 -8.95
N ARG A 192 -10.89 3.62 -8.55
CA ARG A 192 -10.24 2.37 -8.97
C ARG A 192 -10.85 1.13 -8.33
N VAL A 193 -11.55 1.29 -7.21
CA VAL A 193 -12.23 0.22 -6.49
C VAL A 193 -13.76 0.27 -6.60
N ASP A 194 -14.30 1.09 -7.52
CA ASP A 194 -15.73 1.13 -7.78
C ASP A 194 -16.19 -0.20 -8.37
N GLY A 195 -17.31 -0.70 -7.88
CA GLY A 195 -17.82 -2.03 -8.24
C GLY A 195 -17.24 -3.18 -7.41
N VAL A 196 -16.21 -2.94 -6.57
CA VAL A 196 -15.68 -3.93 -5.62
C VAL A 196 -16.47 -3.85 -4.31
N LEU A 197 -16.92 -5.02 -3.81
CA LEU A 197 -17.57 -5.15 -2.52
C LEU A 197 -16.69 -6.01 -1.60
N PHE A 198 -16.08 -5.38 -0.60
CA PHE A 198 -15.26 -6.09 0.40
C PHE A 198 -16.14 -6.78 1.45
N ASP A 199 -15.82 -8.03 1.82
CA ASP A 199 -16.47 -8.71 2.93
C ASP A 199 -16.10 -8.07 4.26
N VAL A 200 -14.82 -7.66 4.40
CA VAL A 200 -14.33 -6.93 5.57
C VAL A 200 -13.39 -5.81 5.12
N ALA A 201 -13.72 -4.57 5.51
CA ALA A 201 -12.84 -3.42 5.34
C ALA A 201 -12.11 -3.10 6.66
N GLY A 202 -10.78 -2.93 6.62
CA GLY A 202 -9.95 -2.58 7.75
C GLY A 202 -9.41 -1.15 7.68
N PHE A 203 -9.40 -0.45 8.83
CA PHE A 203 -8.80 0.87 8.98
C PHE A 203 -7.64 0.81 9.97
N THR A 204 -6.45 1.19 9.53
CA THR A 204 -5.24 1.17 10.36
C THR A 204 -5.09 2.43 11.21
N ASN A 205 -4.93 3.59 10.56
CA ASN A 205 -4.71 4.91 11.16
C ASN A 205 -4.84 6.02 10.14
N LEU A 206 -4.87 7.29 10.61
CA LEU A 206 -4.75 8.45 9.74
C LEU A 206 -3.76 9.47 10.33
N THR A 207 -2.67 9.71 9.62
CA THR A 207 -1.66 10.72 9.93
C THR A 207 -1.43 11.60 8.70
N GLN A 208 -0.73 12.73 8.85
CA GLN A 208 -0.50 13.65 7.73
C GLN A 208 0.27 12.97 6.60
N ASP A 209 -0.37 12.89 5.45
CA ASP A 209 0.22 12.46 4.17
C ASP A 209 -0.71 12.88 3.03
N HIS A 210 -0.21 12.91 1.79
CA HIS A 210 -1.01 13.16 0.57
C HIS A 210 -1.87 14.44 0.58
N LEU A 211 -1.45 15.50 1.29
CA LEU A 211 -2.18 16.78 1.31
C LEU A 211 -2.04 17.55 -0.01
N ASP A 212 -1.12 17.17 -0.87
CA ASP A 212 -1.04 17.60 -2.27
C ASP A 212 -2.29 17.22 -3.07
N LEU A 213 -2.90 16.06 -2.78
CA LEU A 213 -4.15 15.59 -3.40
C LEU A 213 -5.39 16.00 -2.60
N HIS A 214 -5.36 15.83 -1.27
CA HIS A 214 -6.55 15.94 -0.43
C HIS A 214 -6.75 17.32 0.20
N HIS A 215 -5.74 18.20 0.12
CA HIS A 215 -5.72 19.58 0.64
C HIS A 215 -5.85 19.69 2.16
N THR A 216 -6.81 18.97 2.78
CA THR A 216 -7.01 18.96 4.25
C THR A 216 -7.06 17.55 4.81
N MET A 217 -6.81 17.42 6.13
CA MET A 217 -6.96 16.14 6.82
C MET A 217 -8.41 15.65 6.85
N ASP A 218 -9.39 16.56 6.87
CA ASP A 218 -10.80 16.21 6.80
C ASP A 218 -11.19 15.64 5.43
N ASP A 219 -10.69 16.18 4.32
CA ASP A 219 -10.90 15.63 2.98
C ASP A 219 -10.22 14.27 2.82
N TYR A 220 -9.01 14.14 3.37
CA TYR A 220 -8.28 12.88 3.40
C TYR A 220 -9.04 11.79 4.19
N PHE A 221 -9.59 12.16 5.34
CA PHE A 221 -10.48 11.31 6.13
C PHE A 221 -11.75 10.94 5.36
N ALA A 222 -12.46 11.94 4.81
CA ALA A 222 -13.70 11.73 4.08
C ALA A 222 -13.52 10.75 2.92
N THR A 223 -12.43 10.89 2.16
CA THR A 223 -12.10 9.96 1.08
C THR A 223 -11.94 8.52 1.59
N LYS A 224 -11.15 8.30 2.66
CA LYS A 224 -11.00 6.94 3.20
C LYS A 224 -12.28 6.38 3.80
N ALA A 225 -13.11 7.23 4.39
CA ALA A 225 -14.38 6.84 4.99
C ALA A 225 -15.38 6.27 3.96
N GLU A 226 -15.25 6.61 2.68
CA GLU A 226 -16.07 6.04 1.61
C GLU A 226 -15.94 4.51 1.50
N LEU A 227 -14.78 3.93 1.90
CA LEU A 227 -14.60 2.48 1.89
C LEU A 227 -15.56 1.77 2.87
N PHE A 228 -16.03 2.48 3.91
CA PHE A 228 -16.85 1.94 4.99
C PHE A 228 -18.35 2.21 4.80
N THR A 229 -18.77 2.22 3.54
CA THR A 229 -20.18 2.35 3.13
C THR A 229 -20.74 1.02 2.64
N PRO A 230 -22.08 0.82 2.68
CA PRO A 230 -22.69 -0.42 2.19
C PRO A 230 -22.43 -0.72 0.71
N ALA A 231 -22.10 0.29 -0.08
CA ALA A 231 -21.73 0.11 -1.48
C ALA A 231 -20.35 -0.53 -1.67
N ARG A 232 -19.47 -0.45 -0.67
CA ARG A 232 -18.05 -0.87 -0.77
C ARG A 232 -17.64 -1.95 0.21
N ALA A 233 -18.33 -2.09 1.36
CA ALA A 233 -18.00 -3.11 2.35
C ALA A 233 -19.26 -3.69 3.02
N ARG A 234 -19.16 -4.94 3.49
CA ARG A 234 -20.21 -5.61 4.28
C ARG A 234 -20.03 -5.37 5.78
N LYS A 235 -18.80 -5.33 6.23
CA LYS A 235 -18.38 -5.14 7.63
C LYS A 235 -17.11 -4.32 7.70
N ALA A 236 -16.86 -3.71 8.84
CA ALA A 236 -15.66 -2.94 9.12
C ALA A 236 -14.93 -3.41 10.37
N VAL A 237 -13.60 -3.34 10.37
CA VAL A 237 -12.76 -3.39 11.56
C VAL A 237 -11.96 -2.09 11.63
N VAL A 238 -12.12 -1.34 12.70
CA VAL A 238 -11.56 0.01 12.82
C VAL A 238 -10.66 0.11 14.04
N THR A 239 -9.38 0.43 13.85
CA THR A 239 -8.48 0.78 14.94
C THR A 239 -8.85 2.16 15.49
N VAL A 240 -9.15 2.26 16.79
CA VAL A 240 -9.65 3.47 17.45
C VAL A 240 -8.64 4.17 18.35
N ASP A 241 -7.36 3.94 18.12
CA ASP A 241 -6.28 4.52 18.93
C ASP A 241 -6.11 6.03 18.68
N ASP A 242 -6.44 6.51 17.48
CA ASP A 242 -6.45 7.93 17.14
C ASP A 242 -7.87 8.52 17.06
N GLU A 243 -7.97 9.84 16.92
CA GLU A 243 -9.26 10.53 16.82
C GLU A 243 -10.01 10.18 15.55
N TRP A 244 -9.29 9.92 14.44
CA TRP A 244 -9.86 9.61 13.14
C TRP A 244 -10.51 8.23 13.13
N GLY A 245 -9.86 7.24 13.76
CA GLY A 245 -10.44 5.91 13.95
C GLY A 245 -11.71 5.96 14.79
N ARG A 246 -11.71 6.73 15.89
CA ARG A 246 -12.93 6.94 16.70
C ARG A 246 -14.04 7.62 15.90
N ARG A 247 -13.72 8.64 15.10
CA ARG A 247 -14.66 9.33 14.23
C ARG A 247 -15.23 8.38 13.18
N LEU A 248 -14.37 7.55 12.55
CA LEU A 248 -14.80 6.57 11.56
C LEU A 248 -15.74 5.52 12.18
N ALA A 249 -15.39 4.97 13.33
CA ALA A 249 -16.23 3.99 14.02
C ALA A 249 -17.63 4.51 14.33
N GLY A 250 -17.76 5.82 14.62
CA GLY A 250 -19.04 6.48 14.86
C GLY A 250 -19.83 6.91 13.61
N SER A 251 -19.20 6.91 12.42
CA SER A 251 -19.80 7.41 11.16
C SER A 251 -19.89 6.38 10.05
N ALA A 252 -19.30 5.21 10.19
CA ALA A 252 -19.34 4.14 9.18
C ALA A 252 -20.79 3.70 8.91
N GLY A 253 -21.10 3.45 7.62
CA GLY A 253 -22.42 3.00 7.17
C GLY A 253 -22.66 1.48 7.27
N VAL A 254 -21.71 0.72 7.81
CA VAL A 254 -21.73 -0.75 7.93
C VAL A 254 -21.46 -1.17 9.37
N PRO A 255 -21.77 -2.43 9.77
CA PRO A 255 -21.43 -2.94 11.09
C PRO A 255 -19.92 -2.83 11.37
N VAL A 256 -19.56 -2.20 12.50
CA VAL A 256 -18.18 -1.94 12.91
C VAL A 256 -17.80 -2.83 14.08
N THR A 257 -16.63 -3.44 14.00
CA THR A 257 -15.89 -4.01 15.13
C THR A 257 -14.69 -3.09 15.43
N THR A 258 -14.58 -2.62 16.65
CA THR A 258 -13.51 -1.72 17.08
C THR A 258 -12.32 -2.48 17.66
N LEU A 259 -11.10 -1.98 17.38
CA LEU A 259 -9.84 -2.51 17.89
C LEU A 259 -9.02 -1.39 18.54
N SER A 260 -8.43 -1.64 19.71
CA SER A 260 -7.44 -0.74 20.31
C SER A 260 -6.19 -1.49 20.74
N THR A 261 -5.04 -0.84 20.59
CA THR A 261 -3.76 -1.29 21.18
C THR A 261 -3.53 -0.74 22.59
N SER A 262 -4.45 0.07 23.11
CA SER A 262 -4.37 0.68 24.43
C SER A 262 -5.59 0.33 25.28
N ARG A 263 -5.35 -0.15 26.49
CA ARG A 263 -6.42 -0.38 27.49
C ARG A 263 -7.17 0.91 27.90
N ALA A 264 -6.60 2.07 27.61
CA ALA A 264 -7.24 3.35 27.90
C ALA A 264 -8.37 3.70 26.93
N ASN A 265 -8.39 3.07 25.75
CA ASN A 265 -9.42 3.30 24.73
C ASN A 265 -10.43 2.15 24.73
N PRO A 266 -11.72 2.40 25.05
CA PRO A 266 -12.75 1.36 24.94
C PRO A 266 -12.87 0.85 23.51
N ALA A 267 -12.80 -0.48 23.33
CA ALA A 267 -12.96 -1.15 22.05
C ALA A 267 -13.51 -2.57 22.24
N ASP A 268 -14.07 -3.16 21.19
CA ASP A 268 -14.55 -4.55 21.22
C ASP A 268 -13.40 -5.53 21.41
N TRP A 269 -12.26 -5.23 20.75
CA TRP A 269 -11.02 -5.97 20.88
C TRP A 269 -9.91 -5.06 21.39
N THR A 270 -9.11 -5.54 22.33
CA THR A 270 -8.05 -4.74 22.96
C THR A 270 -6.78 -5.59 23.12
N VAL A 271 -5.63 -5.03 22.74
CA VAL A 271 -4.32 -5.56 23.10
C VAL A 271 -4.08 -5.28 24.58
N THR A 272 -3.91 -6.33 25.38
CA THR A 272 -3.89 -6.21 26.85
C THR A 272 -2.52 -6.45 27.47
N GLU A 273 -1.68 -7.27 26.87
CA GLU A 273 -0.35 -7.61 27.34
C GLU A 273 0.60 -7.63 26.16
N THR A 274 1.76 -7.03 26.32
CA THR A 274 2.82 -7.05 25.30
C THR A 274 4.14 -7.40 25.95
N VAL A 275 4.83 -8.40 25.40
CA VAL A 275 6.13 -8.87 25.88
C VAL A 275 7.10 -8.91 24.69
N PRO A 276 8.20 -8.14 24.74
CA PRO A 276 9.23 -8.24 23.71
C PRO A 276 9.81 -9.66 23.60
N ARG A 277 9.98 -10.15 22.38
CA ARG A 277 10.58 -11.45 22.08
C ARG A 277 11.54 -11.35 20.90
N GLY A 278 12.81 -11.20 21.19
CA GLY A 278 13.80 -10.87 20.15
C GLY A 278 13.51 -9.48 19.56
N LEU A 279 13.39 -9.41 18.24
CA LEU A 279 12.95 -8.19 17.55
C LEU A 279 11.42 -8.05 17.51
N GLY A 280 10.71 -9.16 17.70
CA GLY A 280 9.25 -9.20 17.67
C GLY A 280 8.59 -8.95 19.03
N THR A 281 7.28 -9.20 19.08
CA THR A 281 6.46 -8.99 20.28
C THR A 281 5.40 -10.09 20.38
N GLU A 282 5.32 -10.74 21.54
CA GLU A 282 4.14 -11.50 21.96
C GLU A 282 3.12 -10.57 22.58
N PHE A 283 1.85 -10.78 22.29
CA PHE A 283 0.77 -9.98 22.88
C PHE A 283 -0.51 -10.79 23.05
N THR A 284 -1.33 -10.35 23.98
CA THR A 284 -2.65 -10.90 24.24
C THR A 284 -3.71 -10.00 23.61
N LEU A 285 -4.64 -10.57 22.86
CA LEU A 285 -5.78 -9.88 22.26
C LEU A 285 -7.06 -10.35 22.98
N SER A 286 -7.70 -9.45 23.74
CA SER A 286 -8.92 -9.71 24.48
C SER A 286 -10.12 -9.16 23.74
N GLY A 287 -11.19 -9.98 23.62
CA GLY A 287 -12.37 -9.66 22.83
C GLY A 287 -13.70 -10.00 23.50
N PRO A 288 -14.81 -9.90 22.76
CA PRO A 288 -16.15 -10.13 23.26
C PRO A 288 -16.34 -11.53 23.83
N GLY A 289 -17.25 -11.66 24.82
CA GLY A 289 -17.57 -12.94 25.44
C GLY A 289 -16.44 -13.58 26.27
N GLY A 290 -15.41 -12.81 26.60
CA GLY A 290 -14.24 -13.32 27.32
C GLY A 290 -13.24 -14.06 26.41
N THR A 291 -13.34 -13.90 25.11
CA THR A 291 -12.37 -14.46 24.15
C THR A 291 -10.99 -13.84 24.40
N VAL A 292 -9.98 -14.69 24.45
CA VAL A 292 -8.58 -14.30 24.62
C VAL A 292 -7.73 -15.06 23.61
N LEU A 293 -6.92 -14.33 22.87
CA LEU A 293 -6.01 -14.92 21.87
C LEU A 293 -4.57 -14.51 22.21
N ALA A 294 -3.65 -15.48 22.14
CA ALA A 294 -2.23 -15.24 22.22
C ALA A 294 -1.69 -15.07 20.78
N VAL A 295 -1.00 -13.99 20.53
CA VAL A 295 -0.50 -13.64 19.20
C VAL A 295 0.97 -13.25 19.29
N HIS A 296 1.75 -13.64 18.29
CA HIS A 296 3.14 -13.23 18.14
C HIS A 296 3.34 -12.53 16.80
N THR A 297 4.15 -11.46 16.76
CA THR A 297 4.67 -10.86 15.52
C THR A 297 6.18 -10.82 15.56
N GLY A 298 6.83 -11.26 14.49
CA GLY A 298 8.29 -11.24 14.34
C GLY A 298 8.84 -9.87 13.93
N LEU A 299 7.99 -8.97 13.38
CA LEU A 299 8.42 -7.66 12.97
C LEU A 299 8.50 -6.69 14.17
N PRO A 300 9.57 -5.86 14.25
CA PRO A 300 9.74 -4.90 15.33
C PRO A 300 8.71 -3.76 15.27
N GLY A 301 8.43 -3.19 16.45
CA GLY A 301 7.62 -1.99 16.62
C GLY A 301 6.16 -2.26 17.02
N SER A 302 5.65 -1.39 17.90
CA SER A 302 4.27 -1.45 18.40
C SER A 302 3.22 -1.32 17.28
N PHE A 303 3.55 -0.64 16.18
CA PHE A 303 2.67 -0.54 15.03
C PHE A 303 2.49 -1.89 14.30
N ASN A 304 3.45 -2.81 14.39
CA ASN A 304 3.29 -4.17 13.86
C ASN A 304 2.42 -5.03 14.78
N VAL A 305 2.40 -4.77 16.08
CA VAL A 305 1.37 -5.33 16.99
C VAL A 305 -0.02 -4.88 16.55
N ALA A 306 -0.21 -3.60 16.24
CA ALA A 306 -1.49 -3.08 15.73
C ALA A 306 -1.89 -3.72 14.38
N ASN A 307 -0.94 -3.85 13.45
CA ASN A 307 -1.16 -4.49 12.14
C ASN A 307 -1.56 -5.96 12.29
N ALA A 308 -0.88 -6.71 13.16
CA ALA A 308 -1.18 -8.13 13.44
C ALA A 308 -2.55 -8.28 14.14
N ALA A 309 -2.83 -7.45 15.14
CA ALA A 309 -4.13 -7.43 15.82
C ALA A 309 -5.28 -7.11 14.84
N LEU A 310 -5.08 -6.12 13.95
CA LEU A 310 -6.07 -5.78 12.92
C LEU A 310 -6.29 -6.97 11.97
N ALA A 311 -5.24 -7.64 11.50
CA ALA A 311 -5.34 -8.82 10.66
C ALA A 311 -6.14 -9.95 11.34
N VAL A 312 -5.85 -10.24 12.62
CA VAL A 312 -6.59 -11.23 13.43
C VAL A 312 -8.07 -10.89 13.49
N VAL A 313 -8.41 -9.64 13.89
CA VAL A 313 -9.81 -9.24 14.06
C VAL A 313 -10.55 -9.20 12.71
N MET A 314 -9.89 -8.83 11.62
CA MET A 314 -10.47 -8.88 10.27
C MET A 314 -10.80 -10.31 9.85
N VAL A 315 -9.91 -11.26 10.10
CA VAL A 315 -10.15 -12.69 9.78
C VAL A 315 -11.30 -13.28 10.63
N LEU A 316 -11.39 -12.92 11.92
CA LEU A 316 -12.53 -13.25 12.77
C LEU A 316 -13.84 -12.64 12.24
N ALA A 317 -13.84 -11.35 11.88
CA ALA A 317 -14.99 -10.68 11.27
C ALA A 317 -15.39 -11.32 9.93
N GLY A 318 -14.43 -11.92 9.22
CA GLY A 318 -14.62 -12.74 8.02
C GLY A 318 -15.32 -14.08 8.29
N GLY A 319 -15.51 -14.48 9.56
CA GLY A 319 -16.28 -15.66 9.95
C GLY A 319 -15.46 -16.87 10.41
N VAL A 320 -14.15 -16.73 10.55
CA VAL A 320 -13.32 -17.76 11.20
C VAL A 320 -13.58 -17.74 12.70
N ASP A 321 -13.80 -18.89 13.32
CA ASP A 321 -13.99 -18.98 14.76
C ASP A 321 -12.65 -18.83 15.53
N ALA A 322 -12.75 -18.31 16.77
CA ALA A 322 -11.57 -17.99 17.57
C ALA A 322 -10.70 -19.20 17.92
N ALA A 323 -11.27 -20.39 18.10
CA ALA A 323 -10.50 -21.58 18.45
C ALA A 323 -9.70 -22.09 17.25
N THR A 324 -10.31 -22.13 16.07
CA THR A 324 -9.63 -22.47 14.81
C THR A 324 -8.52 -21.48 14.51
N LEU A 325 -8.78 -20.18 14.72
CA LEU A 325 -7.78 -19.14 14.49
C LEU A 325 -6.61 -19.26 15.49
N GLN A 326 -6.87 -19.51 16.80
CA GLN A 326 -5.80 -19.72 17.78
C GLN A 326 -4.94 -20.94 17.42
N ALA A 327 -5.57 -22.04 17.00
CA ALA A 327 -4.82 -23.22 16.58
C ALA A 327 -3.89 -22.93 15.39
N ALA A 328 -4.30 -22.08 14.45
CA ALA A 328 -3.45 -21.65 13.33
C ALA A 328 -2.32 -20.73 13.77
N LEU A 329 -2.54 -19.83 14.72
CA LEU A 329 -1.52 -18.98 15.33
C LEU A 329 -0.46 -19.80 16.05
N ASP A 330 -0.89 -20.81 16.82
CA ASP A 330 0.00 -21.68 17.60
C ASP A 330 0.85 -22.59 16.70
N ALA A 331 0.31 -23.04 15.56
CA ALA A 331 0.95 -24.00 14.67
C ALA A 331 1.94 -23.36 13.68
N GLY A 332 1.68 -22.14 13.22
CA GLY A 332 2.31 -21.60 12.02
C GLY A 332 3.06 -20.28 12.18
N ASP A 333 2.91 -19.58 13.32
CA ASP A 333 3.48 -18.24 13.56
C ASP A 333 3.38 -17.28 12.34
N PRO A 334 2.15 -17.01 11.85
CA PRO A 334 1.92 -16.40 10.54
C PRO A 334 2.46 -14.98 10.41
N PHE A 335 2.75 -14.28 11.51
CA PHE A 335 3.21 -12.89 11.50
C PHE A 335 4.73 -12.74 11.63
N THR A 336 5.47 -13.82 11.40
CA THR A 336 6.92 -13.79 11.16
C THR A 336 7.26 -13.69 9.68
N VAL A 337 6.24 -13.70 8.80
CA VAL A 337 6.42 -13.54 7.36
C VAL A 337 7.22 -12.27 7.04
N ALA A 338 8.23 -12.42 6.19
CA ALA A 338 8.99 -11.28 5.70
C ALA A 338 8.11 -10.43 4.77
N VAL A 339 7.98 -9.15 5.10
CA VAL A 339 7.31 -8.16 4.23
C VAL A 339 8.40 -7.32 3.57
N PRO A 340 8.64 -7.47 2.26
CA PRO A 340 9.77 -6.81 1.61
C PRO A 340 9.78 -5.29 1.85
N GLY A 341 10.91 -4.77 2.35
CA GLY A 341 11.09 -3.36 2.64
C GLY A 341 10.15 -2.77 3.72
N ARG A 342 9.61 -3.60 4.60
CA ARG A 342 8.84 -3.18 5.79
C ARG A 342 9.48 -3.78 7.03
N MET A 343 10.23 -2.95 7.78
CA MET A 343 11.04 -3.39 8.93
C MET A 343 11.85 -4.65 8.62
N GLN A 344 12.32 -4.78 7.36
CA GLN A 344 13.03 -5.96 6.88
C GLN A 344 14.43 -6.01 7.46
N LEU A 345 14.67 -7.00 8.32
CA LEU A 345 16.00 -7.26 8.87
C LEU A 345 16.90 -7.88 7.80
N VAL A 346 18.06 -7.28 7.58
CA VAL A 346 19.08 -7.72 6.61
C VAL A 346 20.28 -8.37 7.32
N CYS A 347 20.57 -7.91 8.52
CA CYS A 347 21.67 -8.41 9.35
C CYS A 347 21.30 -8.26 10.84
N GLU A 348 21.70 -9.22 11.67
CA GLU A 348 21.44 -9.18 13.11
C GLU A 348 22.48 -8.37 13.89
N ARG A 349 23.73 -8.38 13.43
CA ARG A 349 24.85 -7.70 14.12
C ARG A 349 25.84 -7.12 13.11
N PRO A 350 25.84 -5.78 12.88
CA PRO A 350 24.90 -4.81 13.45
C PRO A 350 23.47 -5.11 13.01
N ALA A 351 22.48 -4.72 13.84
CA ALA A 351 21.09 -4.83 13.41
C ALA A 351 20.86 -3.86 12.24
N ALA A 352 20.63 -4.40 11.03
CA ALA A 352 20.49 -3.59 9.83
C ALA A 352 19.12 -3.83 9.21
N VAL A 353 18.31 -2.77 9.13
CA VAL A 353 16.89 -2.81 8.77
C VAL A 353 16.62 -1.90 7.59
N VAL A 354 15.80 -2.37 6.65
CA VAL A 354 15.26 -1.57 5.54
C VAL A 354 13.77 -1.36 5.76
N ASP A 355 13.32 -0.09 5.66
CA ASP A 355 11.91 0.27 5.84
C ASP A 355 11.44 1.32 4.83
N PHE A 356 10.15 1.34 4.54
CA PHE A 356 9.50 2.30 3.64
C PHE A 356 9.12 3.63 4.31
N ALA A 357 9.52 3.88 5.54
CA ALA A 357 9.18 5.08 6.30
C ALA A 357 9.60 6.36 5.56
N HIS A 358 8.65 7.01 4.87
CA HIS A 358 8.85 8.16 3.97
C HIS A 358 8.04 9.41 4.40
N ASN A 359 7.43 9.38 5.59
CA ASN A 359 6.79 10.52 6.23
C ASN A 359 7.25 10.65 7.69
N THR A 360 6.96 11.78 8.31
CA THR A 360 7.47 12.11 9.66
C THR A 360 7.03 11.11 10.74
N ASP A 361 5.75 10.71 10.74
CA ASP A 361 5.20 9.74 11.70
C ASP A 361 5.82 8.35 11.53
N ALA A 362 5.86 7.84 10.29
CA ALA A 362 6.46 6.54 10.00
C ALA A 362 7.95 6.49 10.36
N LEU A 363 8.70 7.57 10.04
CA LEU A 363 10.12 7.66 10.37
C LEU A 363 10.36 7.67 11.88
N ALA A 364 9.56 8.43 12.64
CA ALA A 364 9.63 8.43 14.09
C ALA A 364 9.42 7.04 14.68
N ARG A 365 8.33 6.39 14.28
CA ARG A 365 7.98 5.03 14.75
C ARG A 365 9.02 3.98 14.36
N ALA A 366 9.58 4.08 13.15
CA ALA A 366 10.62 3.17 12.70
C ALA A 366 11.91 3.34 13.54
N LEU A 367 12.34 4.58 13.79
CA LEU A 367 13.51 4.88 14.63
C LEU A 367 13.33 4.39 16.06
N GLU A 368 12.15 4.62 16.66
CA GLU A 368 11.82 4.12 18.00
C GLU A 368 11.83 2.59 18.07
N ALA A 369 11.28 1.93 17.04
CA ALA A 369 11.17 0.48 16.99
C ALA A 369 12.50 -0.26 16.86
N VAL A 370 13.50 0.36 16.22
CA VAL A 370 14.81 -0.27 15.98
C VAL A 370 15.88 0.16 16.99
N ARG A 371 15.54 1.08 17.90
CA ARG A 371 16.51 1.52 18.93
C ARG A 371 16.82 0.36 19.88
N SER A 372 18.07 -0.07 19.85
CA SER A 372 18.56 -1.12 20.74
C SER A 372 18.56 -0.66 22.22
N PRO A 373 18.14 -1.52 23.15
CA PRO A 373 18.28 -1.28 24.57
C PRO A 373 19.71 -1.55 25.11
N GLU A 374 20.63 -2.08 24.29
CA GLU A 374 22.00 -2.37 24.69
C GLU A 374 22.75 -1.06 25.03
N PRO A 375 23.49 -1.01 26.14
CA PRO A 375 24.32 0.14 26.47
C PRO A 375 25.34 0.45 25.37
N ASP A 376 25.57 1.75 25.11
CA ASP A 376 26.51 2.26 24.11
C ASP A 376 26.20 1.88 22.64
N SER A 377 25.05 1.26 22.35
CA SER A 377 24.54 1.03 21.01
C SER A 377 24.10 2.36 20.38
N ARG A 378 24.50 2.60 19.14
CA ARG A 378 24.12 3.78 18.37
C ARG A 378 23.11 3.41 17.30
N LEU A 379 22.18 4.33 17.03
CA LEU A 379 21.25 4.24 15.90
C LEU A 379 21.74 5.17 14.78
N ILE A 380 22.03 4.56 13.63
CA ILE A 380 22.44 5.25 12.39
C ILE A 380 21.27 5.19 11.43
N VAL A 381 20.76 6.32 10.96
CA VAL A 381 19.71 6.38 9.95
C VAL A 381 20.21 6.93 8.62
N VAL A 382 19.80 6.30 7.54
CA VAL A 382 20.00 6.77 6.15
C VAL A 382 18.64 7.00 5.53
N PHE A 383 18.34 8.23 5.08
CA PHE A 383 17.09 8.52 4.40
C PHE A 383 17.19 9.77 3.53
N GLY A 384 16.21 9.93 2.65
CA GLY A 384 15.97 11.10 1.82
C GLY A 384 14.50 11.51 1.83
N ALA A 385 14.15 12.40 0.92
CA ALA A 385 12.76 12.78 0.67
C ALA A 385 12.48 12.79 -0.83
N THR A 386 11.27 12.42 -1.21
CA THR A 386 10.82 12.35 -2.60
C THR A 386 10.54 13.75 -3.15
N GLY A 387 10.94 14.02 -4.39
CA GLY A 387 10.62 15.24 -5.14
C GLY A 387 9.16 15.28 -5.60
N GLN A 388 8.68 16.46 -6.00
CA GLN A 388 7.31 16.68 -6.53
C GLN A 388 6.18 16.16 -5.64
N ARG A 389 6.41 16.11 -4.32
CA ARG A 389 5.47 15.69 -3.27
C ARG A 389 5.42 16.74 -2.17
N ASP A 390 4.74 16.43 -1.06
CA ASP A 390 4.64 17.32 0.11
C ASP A 390 6.04 17.80 0.57
N GLN A 391 6.39 19.05 0.22
CA GLN A 391 7.65 19.67 0.61
C GLN A 391 7.68 20.00 2.10
N GLY A 392 6.51 20.24 2.71
CA GLY A 392 6.40 20.63 4.12
C GLY A 392 6.91 19.56 5.09
N LYS A 393 6.89 18.29 4.70
CA LYS A 393 7.40 17.19 5.53
C LYS A 393 8.93 17.12 5.60
N ARG A 394 9.67 17.69 4.63
CA ARG A 394 11.13 17.54 4.53
C ARG A 394 11.89 18.03 5.77
N PRO A 395 11.70 19.29 6.24
CA PRO A 395 12.36 19.74 7.47
C PRO A 395 11.89 18.95 8.72
N ALA A 396 10.61 18.59 8.78
CA ALA A 396 10.07 17.81 9.90
C ALA A 396 10.70 16.41 10.01
N MET A 397 10.94 15.74 8.87
CA MET A 397 11.66 14.46 8.82
C MET A 397 13.11 14.62 9.29
N GLY A 398 13.80 15.69 8.86
CA GLY A 398 15.14 16.00 9.35
C GLY A 398 15.19 16.21 10.86
N ALA A 399 14.27 17.01 11.39
CA ALA A 399 14.18 17.30 12.83
C ALA A 399 13.90 16.05 13.67
N ILE A 400 12.98 15.17 13.24
CA ILE A 400 12.68 13.94 13.98
C ILE A 400 13.85 12.95 13.95
N ALA A 401 14.55 12.83 12.82
CA ALA A 401 15.74 12.00 12.72
C ALA A 401 16.85 12.49 13.66
N ALA A 402 17.08 13.80 13.76
CA ALA A 402 18.08 14.38 14.66
C ALA A 402 17.76 14.13 16.16
N ARG A 403 16.46 14.07 16.53
CA ARG A 403 16.04 13.77 17.90
C ARG A 403 16.17 12.31 18.29
N LEU A 404 15.96 11.41 17.32
CA LEU A 404 15.80 9.97 17.60
C LEU A 404 17.00 9.11 17.17
N ALA A 405 17.92 9.62 16.36
CA ALA A 405 19.10 8.89 15.94
C ALA A 405 20.41 9.53 16.45
N ASP A 406 21.45 8.71 16.63
CA ASP A 406 22.79 9.17 17.03
C ASP A 406 23.59 9.66 15.82
N THR A 407 23.33 9.09 14.64
CA THR A 407 23.90 9.54 13.38
C THR A 407 22.83 9.60 12.31
N VAL A 408 22.69 10.76 11.69
CA VAL A 408 21.73 11.02 10.60
C VAL A 408 22.50 11.22 9.31
N ILE A 409 22.26 10.38 8.31
CA ILE A 409 22.85 10.49 6.98
C ILE A 409 21.72 10.83 6.01
N ILE A 410 21.73 12.06 5.51
CA ILE A 410 20.76 12.57 4.56
C ILE A 410 21.30 12.35 3.15
N THR A 411 20.47 11.74 2.30
CA THR A 411 20.82 11.33 0.94
C THR A 411 19.68 11.57 -0.04
N ASP A 412 19.82 11.08 -1.28
CA ASP A 412 18.78 11.12 -2.29
C ASP A 412 17.72 10.05 -2.05
N ASP A 413 16.48 10.38 -2.37
CA ASP A 413 15.36 9.47 -2.60
C ASP A 413 15.00 9.54 -4.10
N ASP A 414 13.74 9.57 -4.50
CA ASP A 414 13.31 9.85 -5.87
C ASP A 414 13.15 11.37 -6.10
N PRO A 415 14.14 12.05 -6.68
CA PRO A 415 14.04 13.50 -6.90
C PRO A 415 13.03 13.85 -8.00
N HIS A 416 12.64 12.92 -8.86
CA HIS A 416 11.86 13.18 -10.08
C HIS A 416 12.50 14.32 -10.90
N ASP A 417 11.76 15.39 -11.22
CA ASP A 417 12.29 16.54 -11.97
C ASP A 417 12.86 17.64 -11.06
N GLU A 418 12.77 17.51 -9.72
CA GLU A 418 13.38 18.49 -8.79
C GLU A 418 14.89 18.35 -8.70
N ASP A 419 15.53 19.41 -8.23
CA ASP A 419 16.97 19.38 -7.89
C ASP A 419 17.18 18.58 -6.59
N ALA A 420 17.82 17.41 -6.70
CA ALA A 420 18.12 16.55 -5.57
C ALA A 420 18.90 17.27 -4.45
N ALA A 421 19.80 18.20 -4.80
CA ALA A 421 20.55 18.98 -3.82
C ALA A 421 19.63 19.93 -3.01
N ALA A 422 18.62 20.54 -3.65
CA ALA A 422 17.64 21.36 -2.96
C ALA A 422 16.79 20.52 -1.99
N ILE A 423 16.36 19.33 -2.39
CA ILE A 423 15.60 18.41 -1.53
C ILE A 423 16.43 18.03 -0.29
N ARG A 424 17.69 17.64 -0.47
CA ARG A 424 18.59 17.32 0.66
C ARG A 424 18.80 18.53 1.58
N ALA A 425 18.95 19.73 1.00
CA ALA A 425 19.12 20.95 1.78
C ALA A 425 17.91 21.26 2.68
N ASP A 426 16.68 21.02 2.22
CA ASP A 426 15.47 21.19 3.04
C ASP A 426 15.46 20.24 4.25
N VAL A 427 15.82 18.96 4.04
CA VAL A 427 15.90 17.96 5.13
C VAL A 427 17.02 18.30 6.10
N LEU A 428 18.19 18.69 5.58
CA LEU A 428 19.36 19.12 6.36
C LEU A 428 19.07 20.34 7.23
N ALA A 429 18.33 21.32 6.68
CA ALA A 429 17.95 22.52 7.42
C ALA A 429 17.14 22.16 8.67
N GLY A 430 16.14 21.28 8.52
CA GLY A 430 15.34 20.82 9.66
C GLY A 430 16.14 20.02 10.70
N ALA A 431 17.06 19.15 10.26
CA ALA A 431 17.92 18.39 11.16
C ALA A 431 18.87 19.28 11.96
N ARG A 432 19.52 20.25 11.29
CA ARG A 432 20.48 21.18 11.92
C ARG A 432 19.77 22.17 12.85
N GLU A 433 18.63 22.70 12.44
CA GLU A 433 17.84 23.59 13.29
C GLU A 433 17.42 22.88 14.60
N ALA A 434 16.95 21.64 14.52
CA ALA A 434 16.61 20.87 15.70
C ALA A 434 17.85 20.58 16.56
N GLN A 435 18.97 20.20 15.94
CA GLN A 435 20.24 19.92 16.62
C GLN A 435 20.73 21.14 17.40
N GLU A 436 20.73 22.33 16.79
CA GLU A 436 21.20 23.57 17.41
C GLU A 436 20.25 24.05 18.51
N ARG A 437 18.95 24.10 18.23
CA ARG A 437 17.94 24.60 19.16
C ARG A 437 17.79 23.76 20.41
N GLU A 438 17.92 22.43 20.27
CA GLU A 438 17.69 21.45 21.32
C GLU A 438 18.99 20.87 21.89
N GLU A 439 20.18 21.39 21.44
CA GLU A 439 21.52 20.95 21.82
C GLU A 439 21.70 19.41 21.72
N LEU A 440 21.19 18.81 20.62
CA LEU A 440 21.19 17.37 20.45
C LEU A 440 22.60 16.85 20.12
N PRO A 441 23.04 15.73 20.73
CA PRO A 441 24.39 15.19 20.54
C PRO A 441 24.57 14.41 19.21
N CYS A 442 23.55 14.35 18.37
CA CYS A 442 23.58 13.60 17.14
C CYS A 442 24.61 14.16 16.12
N THR A 443 25.09 13.28 15.23
CA THR A 443 25.93 13.68 14.08
C THR A 443 25.07 13.75 12.84
N VAL A 444 25.04 14.89 12.13
CA VAL A 444 24.29 15.07 10.89
C VAL A 444 25.26 15.15 9.70
N LEU A 445 25.10 14.22 8.74
CA LEU A 445 25.94 14.10 7.55
C LEU A 445 25.06 14.23 6.29
N GLU A 446 25.63 14.78 5.23
CA GLU A 446 25.10 14.69 3.87
C GLU A 446 26.03 13.79 3.07
N VAL A 447 25.49 12.70 2.50
CA VAL A 447 26.23 11.76 1.65
C VAL A 447 25.38 11.37 0.46
N PHE A 448 25.92 11.50 -0.73
CA PHE A 448 25.27 11.10 -1.98
C PHE A 448 26.34 10.56 -2.97
N PRO A 449 25.95 9.70 -3.92
CA PRO A 449 24.63 9.10 -4.13
C PRO A 449 24.22 8.15 -2.98
N ARG A 450 22.99 7.59 -3.05
CA ARG A 450 22.37 6.82 -1.97
C ARG A 450 23.13 5.54 -1.58
N ASP A 451 23.68 4.83 -2.56
CA ASP A 451 24.54 3.67 -2.32
C ASP A 451 25.79 4.03 -1.47
N ALA A 452 26.42 5.17 -1.76
CA ALA A 452 27.53 5.69 -0.96
C ALA A 452 27.09 6.06 0.48
N ALA A 453 25.87 6.57 0.65
CA ALA A 453 25.32 6.85 1.97
C ALA A 453 25.10 5.57 2.78
N ILE A 454 24.58 4.51 2.16
CA ILE A 454 24.42 3.18 2.76
C ILE A 454 25.78 2.59 3.14
N GLN A 455 26.77 2.64 2.24
CA GLN A 455 28.14 2.21 2.53
C GLN A 455 28.71 2.97 3.72
N ARG A 456 28.49 4.30 3.76
CA ARG A 456 28.98 5.14 4.86
C ARG A 456 28.34 4.77 6.20
N ALA A 457 27.05 4.44 6.24
CA ALA A 457 26.39 3.96 7.43
C ALA A 457 27.04 2.66 7.96
N VAL A 458 27.30 1.71 7.06
CA VAL A 458 27.94 0.43 7.39
C VAL A 458 29.40 0.63 7.85
N GLU A 459 30.15 1.57 7.28
CA GLU A 459 31.52 1.91 7.73
C GLU A 459 31.53 2.45 9.17
N LEU A 460 30.53 3.24 9.55
CA LEU A 460 30.43 3.84 10.87
C LEU A 460 29.92 2.87 11.93
N ALA A 461 29.22 1.81 11.53
CA ALA A 461 28.57 0.89 12.43
C ALA A 461 29.54 -0.06 13.13
N ARG A 462 29.27 -0.32 14.40
CA ARG A 462 29.87 -1.36 15.24
C ARG A 462 28.91 -2.55 15.34
N PRO A 463 29.37 -3.73 15.76
CA PRO A 463 28.50 -4.90 15.86
C PRO A 463 27.25 -4.76 16.74
N HIS A 464 27.24 -3.81 17.68
CA HIS A 464 26.11 -3.56 18.59
C HIS A 464 25.23 -2.38 18.16
N ASP A 465 25.61 -1.68 17.08
CA ASP A 465 24.85 -0.56 16.57
C ASP A 465 23.65 -1.05 15.74
N THR A 466 22.71 -0.15 15.50
CA THR A 466 21.60 -0.38 14.56
C THR A 466 21.73 0.55 13.37
N ILE A 467 21.49 0.02 12.17
CA ILE A 467 21.38 0.77 10.92
C ILE A 467 19.93 0.71 10.45
N LEU A 468 19.30 1.86 10.21
CA LEU A 468 18.01 1.95 9.53
C LEU A 468 18.20 2.65 8.19
N VAL A 469 17.88 1.97 7.09
CA VAL A 469 17.77 2.56 5.75
C VAL A 469 16.29 2.78 5.47
N ALA A 470 15.85 4.05 5.41
CA ALA A 470 14.45 4.41 5.35
C ALA A 470 14.09 5.20 4.08
N GLY A 471 12.82 5.14 3.70
CA GLY A 471 12.20 5.89 2.60
C GLY A 471 11.72 4.99 1.47
N ARG A 472 12.60 4.19 0.88
CA ARG A 472 12.35 3.44 -0.35
C ARG A 472 11.88 2.00 -0.14
N GLY A 473 12.29 1.37 0.95
CA GLY A 473 11.82 0.04 1.35
C GLY A 473 12.04 -1.04 0.27
N HIS A 474 10.96 -1.42 -0.44
CA HIS A 474 10.95 -2.48 -1.47
C HIS A 474 11.27 -1.99 -2.88
N GLU A 475 11.38 -0.69 -3.10
CA GLU A 475 11.60 -0.10 -4.42
C GLU A 475 12.96 -0.49 -4.98
N VAL A 476 12.97 -0.86 -6.27
CA VAL A 476 14.16 -1.35 -6.98
C VAL A 476 14.69 -0.36 -8.03
N TRP A 477 14.00 0.77 -8.21
CA TRP A 477 14.34 1.82 -9.15
C TRP A 477 14.30 3.18 -8.48
N GLN A 478 15.29 4.02 -8.75
CA GLN A 478 15.28 5.44 -8.40
C GLN A 478 14.95 6.26 -9.64
N GLU A 479 13.92 7.10 -9.56
CA GLU A 479 13.55 7.98 -10.67
C GLU A 479 14.27 9.32 -10.59
N VAL A 480 15.07 9.61 -11.60
CA VAL A 480 15.81 10.88 -11.76
C VAL A 480 15.49 11.45 -13.14
N LYS A 481 14.76 12.57 -13.22
CA LYS A 481 14.40 13.27 -14.47
C LYS A 481 13.80 12.35 -15.52
N GLY A 482 12.84 11.53 -15.10
CA GLY A 482 12.14 10.57 -15.98
C GLY A 482 12.95 9.33 -16.36
N VAL A 483 14.14 9.11 -15.76
CA VAL A 483 14.98 7.94 -15.97
C VAL A 483 14.97 7.07 -14.71
N ASN A 484 14.60 5.80 -14.85
CA ASN A 484 14.68 4.82 -13.78
C ASN A 484 16.08 4.21 -13.70
N LEU A 485 16.79 4.52 -12.62
CA LEU A 485 18.10 3.96 -12.29
C LEU A 485 17.91 2.79 -11.33
N ALA A 486 18.58 1.66 -11.57
CA ALA A 486 18.51 0.50 -10.68
C ALA A 486 19.13 0.86 -9.31
N LEU A 487 18.32 0.77 -8.25
CA LEU A 487 18.74 1.02 -6.88
C LEU A 487 17.77 0.32 -5.91
N ASP A 488 18.27 -0.68 -5.20
CA ASP A 488 17.53 -1.44 -4.19
C ASP A 488 18.29 -1.35 -2.86
N ASP A 489 17.71 -0.66 -1.89
CA ASP A 489 18.31 -0.46 -0.57
C ASP A 489 18.72 -1.78 0.11
N ARG A 490 17.95 -2.85 -0.11
CA ARG A 490 18.21 -4.18 0.46
C ARG A 490 19.46 -4.81 -0.15
N VAL A 491 19.64 -4.65 -1.45
CA VAL A 491 20.81 -5.16 -2.18
C VAL A 491 22.06 -4.37 -1.80
N GLU A 492 21.97 -3.04 -1.78
CA GLU A 492 23.09 -2.17 -1.42
C GLU A 492 23.54 -2.39 0.02
N LEU A 493 22.59 -2.51 0.95
CA LEU A 493 22.88 -2.76 2.36
C LEU A 493 23.53 -4.14 2.58
N ARG A 494 23.02 -5.20 1.91
CA ARG A 494 23.64 -6.55 1.95
C ARG A 494 25.06 -6.50 1.42
N SER A 495 25.27 -5.85 0.28
CA SER A 495 26.58 -5.73 -0.37
C SER A 495 27.59 -5.04 0.56
N ALA A 496 27.21 -3.88 1.13
CA ALA A 496 28.06 -3.13 2.04
C ALA A 496 28.40 -3.93 3.32
N LEU A 497 27.42 -4.61 3.93
CA LEU A 497 27.62 -5.43 5.11
C LEU A 497 28.55 -6.62 4.82
N THR A 498 28.33 -7.31 3.71
CA THR A 498 29.16 -8.44 3.26
C THR A 498 30.62 -8.00 3.02
N ALA A 499 30.83 -6.85 2.37
CA ALA A 499 32.15 -6.29 2.12
C ALA A 499 32.92 -5.97 3.43
N ARG A 500 32.20 -5.71 4.52
CA ARG A 500 32.76 -5.48 5.86
C ARG A 500 32.89 -6.76 6.69
N GLY A 501 32.51 -7.92 6.14
CA GLY A 501 32.61 -9.22 6.80
C GLY A 501 31.50 -9.52 7.81
N PHE A 502 30.37 -8.79 7.76
CA PHE A 502 29.21 -9.10 8.58
C PHE A 502 28.37 -10.23 7.96
N ASN A 503 27.71 -11.04 8.79
CA ASN A 503 26.83 -12.11 8.36
C ASN A 503 25.45 -11.54 7.99
N VAL A 504 25.11 -11.57 6.72
CA VAL A 504 23.79 -11.15 6.21
C VAL A 504 22.80 -12.33 6.23
N LEU A 505 21.54 -12.02 6.55
CA LEU A 505 20.46 -13.00 6.50
C LEU A 505 20.14 -13.35 5.03
N GLN A 506 19.77 -14.60 4.78
CA GLN A 506 19.28 -15.02 3.47
C GLN A 506 17.93 -14.35 3.17
N ASP A 507 17.66 -14.11 1.89
CA ASP A 507 16.35 -13.59 1.45
C ASP A 507 15.39 -14.79 1.40
N ASP A 508 14.65 -15.02 2.47
CA ASP A 508 13.51 -15.92 2.45
C ASP A 508 12.39 -15.25 1.64
N ARG A 509 12.46 -15.37 0.30
CA ARG A 509 11.30 -15.11 -0.54
C ARG A 509 10.23 -16.11 -0.12
N ILE A 510 9.01 -15.64 0.03
CA ILE A 510 7.84 -16.49 0.23
C ILE A 510 7.89 -17.53 -0.92
N GLU A 511 8.30 -18.77 -0.59
CA GLU A 511 8.14 -19.86 -1.54
C GLU A 511 6.65 -19.99 -1.85
N SER A 512 6.33 -19.78 -3.11
CA SER A 512 5.00 -19.70 -3.72
C SER A 512 4.18 -20.99 -3.58
#